data_5148149ae41286f97bdd042af42ce29e
#
_entry.id   5148149ae41286f97bdd042af42ce29e
#
_cell.length_a   1.000
_cell.length_b   1.000
_cell.length_c   1.000
_cell.angle_alpha   90.00
_cell.angle_beta   90.00
_cell.angle_gamma   90.00
#
_symmetry.space_group_name_H-M   'P 1'
#
loop_
_entity.id
_entity.type
_entity.pdbx_description
1 polymer ?
#
loop_
_entity_poly.entity_id
_entity_poly.type
_entity_poly.pdbx_seq_one_letter_code
_entity_poly.pdbx_strand_id
1 'polypeptide(L)'
;RSLLPETKRAVLEGAILQKGDEILLTEDKPRLQTRPKDQQFFLRHIQEFGGLETLFENNDKLNDSQSNILNNAKAMHAQLVKLDEAQLIRLTQFIMNGCFVVLVTTPDIDSAYRIFSVMNDRGMDLSATDILKSLVTGAISETNSKQEFYTNKWEDLEEEIGRERFGALFAHIRMIEMRAKSRSNMVSDFKNHIKPELYPIDFIDNKLTPYTRIYSEILDQSFCSQEHAYDINRSLFWLTRIDNNDWVPPALYFINKFK
;
A
#
# COMPACT_ATOMS: atom_id res chain seq x y z
N ARG A 1 -1.30 7.99 25.57
CA ARG A 1 -2.13 8.96 26.34
C ARG A 1 -2.85 8.28 27.50
N SER A 2 -3.56 7.18 27.28
CA SER A 2 -4.34 6.49 28.33
C SER A 2 -3.50 6.04 29.54
N LEU A 3 -2.22 5.76 29.34
CA LEU A 3 -1.29 5.32 30.39
C LEU A 3 -0.68 6.46 31.22
N LEU A 4 -0.99 7.72 30.91
CA LEU A 4 -0.47 8.88 31.65
C LEU A 4 -1.60 9.62 32.40
N PRO A 5 -1.29 10.27 33.55
CA PRO A 5 -2.23 11.11 34.26
C PRO A 5 -2.78 12.23 33.37
N GLU A 6 -4.00 12.65 33.61
CA GLU A 6 -4.71 13.67 32.84
C GLU A 6 -3.91 14.98 32.68
N THR A 7 -3.26 15.39 33.75
CA THR A 7 -2.43 16.62 33.80
C THR A 7 -1.25 16.61 32.82
N LYS A 8 -0.83 15.44 32.34
CA LYS A 8 0.30 15.26 31.41
C LYS A 8 -0.15 14.95 29.97
N ARG A 9 -1.44 14.75 29.74
CA ARG A 9 -1.99 14.40 28.41
C ARG A 9 -2.00 15.56 27.44
N ALA A 10 -2.22 16.79 27.93
CA ALA A 10 -2.36 17.98 27.08
C ALA A 10 -1.17 18.20 26.11
N VAL A 11 0.07 17.93 26.57
CA VAL A 11 1.28 18.02 25.74
C VAL A 11 1.22 17.02 24.59
N LEU A 12 0.80 15.76 24.87
CA LEU A 12 0.67 14.72 23.86
C LEU A 12 -0.48 14.99 22.89
N GLU A 13 -1.56 15.58 23.36
CA GLU A 13 -2.68 16.00 22.50
C GLU A 13 -2.23 17.04 21.47
N GLY A 14 -1.46 18.04 21.90
CA GLY A 14 -0.86 19.02 20.99
C GLY A 14 0.15 18.45 20.01
N ALA A 15 0.79 17.31 20.35
CA ALA A 15 1.66 16.58 19.44
C ALA A 15 0.91 15.75 18.38
N ILE A 16 -0.32 15.36 18.66
CA ILE A 16 -1.18 14.55 17.77
C ILE A 16 -2.09 15.43 16.92
N LEU A 17 -2.65 16.47 17.54
CA LEU A 17 -3.65 17.36 16.94
C LEU A 17 -3.11 18.79 16.87
N GLN A 18 -3.13 19.38 15.71
CA GLN A 18 -2.97 20.82 15.56
C GLN A 18 -4.33 21.47 15.77
N LYS A 19 -4.46 22.25 16.83
CA LYS A 19 -5.70 23.00 17.08
C LYS A 19 -5.90 24.07 16.03
N GLY A 20 -7.12 24.20 15.58
CA GLY A 20 -7.57 25.28 14.72
C GLY A 20 -7.54 26.62 15.48
N ASP A 21 -7.67 27.69 14.73
CA ASP A 21 -7.69 29.04 15.24
C ASP A 21 -8.90 29.79 14.65
N GLU A 22 -9.74 30.35 15.52
CA GLU A 22 -10.96 31.05 15.11
C GLU A 22 -10.65 32.35 14.32
N ILE A 23 -9.52 33.02 14.59
CA ILE A 23 -9.11 34.23 13.90
C ILE A 23 -8.61 33.91 12.48
N LEU A 24 -7.88 32.78 12.36
CA LEU A 24 -7.35 32.31 11.08
C LEU A 24 -8.35 31.45 10.29
N LEU A 25 -9.54 31.21 10.85
CA LEU A 25 -10.60 30.35 10.28
C LEU A 25 -10.07 28.96 9.89
N THR A 26 -9.20 28.40 10.73
CA THR A 26 -8.64 27.06 10.54
C THR A 26 -9.31 26.07 11.48
N GLU A 27 -9.58 24.88 11.00
CA GLU A 27 -10.15 23.77 11.78
C GLU A 27 -9.06 22.94 12.46
N ASP A 28 -9.46 22.16 13.48
CA ASP A 28 -8.61 21.16 14.10
C ASP A 28 -8.13 20.14 13.06
N LYS A 29 -6.83 19.90 13.03
CA LYS A 29 -6.23 19.00 12.02
C LYS A 29 -5.29 17.99 12.67
N PRO A 30 -5.47 16.68 12.40
CA PRO A 30 -4.49 15.67 12.83
C PRO A 30 -3.12 15.98 12.20
N ARG A 31 -2.06 15.93 13.01
CA ARG A 31 -0.69 16.16 12.53
C ARG A 31 -0.18 15.01 11.66
N LEU A 32 -0.62 13.78 11.94
CA LEU A 32 -0.36 12.62 11.12
C LEU A 32 -1.63 12.26 10.33
N GLN A 33 -1.51 12.24 9.03
CA GLN A 33 -2.57 11.79 8.13
C GLN A 33 -2.07 10.56 7.39
N THR A 34 -2.90 9.54 7.33
CA THR A 34 -2.67 8.36 6.51
C THR A 34 -3.26 8.56 5.11
N ARG A 35 -3.11 7.60 4.22
CA ARG A 35 -3.82 7.62 2.93
C ARG A 35 -5.34 7.70 3.16
N PRO A 36 -6.11 8.30 2.23
CA PRO A 36 -7.55 8.54 2.41
C PRO A 36 -8.34 7.31 2.86
N LYS A 37 -8.05 6.14 2.29
CA LYS A 37 -8.71 4.86 2.60
C LYS A 37 -8.58 4.44 4.07
N ASP A 38 -7.45 4.72 4.70
CA ASP A 38 -7.17 4.33 6.09
C ASP A 38 -7.39 5.48 7.09
N GLN A 39 -7.56 6.72 6.59
CA GLN A 39 -7.59 7.92 7.44
C GLN A 39 -8.68 7.89 8.50
N GLN A 40 -9.90 7.50 8.13
CA GLN A 40 -11.01 7.46 9.07
C GLN A 40 -10.82 6.37 10.13
N PHE A 41 -10.32 5.19 9.74
CA PHE A 41 -10.01 4.10 10.66
C PHE A 41 -8.90 4.52 11.63
N PHE A 42 -7.83 5.10 11.12
CA PHE A 42 -6.69 5.55 11.93
C PHE A 42 -7.07 6.68 12.90
N LEU A 43 -7.84 7.66 12.42
CA LEU A 43 -8.35 8.75 13.25
C LEU A 43 -9.16 8.19 14.42
N ARG A 44 -10.18 7.40 14.13
CA ARG A 44 -11.12 6.88 15.13
C ARG A 44 -10.45 5.96 16.16
N HIS A 45 -9.55 5.08 15.73
CA HIS A 45 -9.03 4.04 16.58
C HIS A 45 -7.65 4.33 17.20
N ILE A 46 -6.84 5.19 16.57
CA ILE A 46 -5.48 5.48 17.03
C ILE A 46 -5.36 6.92 17.57
N GLN A 47 -5.97 7.89 16.89
CA GLN A 47 -5.79 9.30 17.26
C GLN A 47 -6.85 9.80 18.25
N GLU A 48 -8.07 9.34 18.19
CA GLU A 48 -9.09 9.66 19.18
C GLU A 48 -8.79 8.99 20.53
N PHE A 49 -9.18 9.68 21.62
CA PHE A 49 -9.03 9.13 22.96
C PHE A 49 -10.04 7.99 23.19
N GLY A 50 -9.57 6.86 23.70
CA GLY A 50 -10.42 5.67 23.91
C GLY A 50 -10.61 4.80 22.66
N GLY A 51 -10.15 5.25 21.48
CA GLY A 51 -10.30 4.50 20.23
C GLY A 51 -9.51 3.19 20.20
N LEU A 52 -8.38 3.13 20.91
CA LEU A 52 -7.54 1.93 20.95
C LEU A 52 -8.23 0.78 21.72
N GLU A 53 -8.91 1.10 22.80
CA GLU A 53 -9.68 0.14 23.59
C GLU A 53 -10.80 -0.49 22.75
N THR A 54 -11.56 0.35 22.03
CA THR A 54 -12.60 -0.14 21.10
C THR A 54 -12.04 -0.97 19.95
N LEU A 55 -10.82 -0.65 19.48
CA LEU A 55 -10.17 -1.43 18.44
C LEU A 55 -9.75 -2.83 18.92
N PHE A 56 -9.32 -2.96 20.17
CA PHE A 56 -8.93 -4.26 20.75
C PHE A 56 -10.11 -5.20 20.96
N GLU A 57 -11.31 -4.66 21.16
CA GLU A 57 -12.56 -5.41 21.32
C GLU A 57 -13.25 -5.68 19.97
N ASN A 58 -12.78 -5.06 18.90
CA ASN A 58 -13.39 -5.19 17.58
C ASN A 58 -13.15 -6.58 16.98
N ASN A 59 -14.24 -7.22 16.58
CA ASN A 59 -14.25 -8.52 15.89
C ASN A 59 -14.65 -8.39 14.41
N ASP A 60 -14.73 -7.18 13.87
CA ASP A 60 -15.07 -6.96 12.47
C ASP A 60 -13.98 -7.49 11.55
N LYS A 61 -14.37 -7.86 10.34
CA LYS A 61 -13.42 -8.25 9.31
C LYS A 61 -12.61 -7.02 8.86
N LEU A 62 -11.35 -6.99 9.26
CA LEU A 62 -10.40 -5.95 8.90
C LEU A 62 -9.69 -6.30 7.59
N ASN A 63 -9.39 -5.29 6.78
CA ASN A 63 -8.48 -5.45 5.66
C ASN A 63 -7.01 -5.55 6.14
N ASP A 64 -6.08 -5.84 5.24
CA ASP A 64 -4.66 -6.06 5.57
C ASP A 64 -4.03 -4.83 6.25
N SER A 65 -4.32 -3.61 5.76
CA SER A 65 -3.81 -2.38 6.35
C SER A 65 -4.33 -2.16 7.77
N GLN A 66 -5.63 -2.32 7.97
CA GLN A 66 -6.28 -2.20 9.28
C GLN A 66 -5.78 -3.27 10.25
N SER A 67 -5.59 -4.51 9.78
CA SER A 67 -5.01 -5.61 10.55
C SER A 67 -3.58 -5.30 10.99
N ASN A 68 -2.76 -4.73 10.11
CA ASN A 68 -1.40 -4.29 10.43
C ASN A 68 -1.39 -3.14 11.47
N ILE A 69 -2.31 -2.17 11.33
CA ILE A 69 -2.47 -1.09 12.32
C ILE A 69 -2.82 -1.68 13.70
N LEU A 70 -3.80 -2.60 13.76
CA LEU A 70 -4.20 -3.29 14.99
C LEU A 70 -3.05 -4.07 15.62
N ASN A 71 -2.33 -4.88 14.83
CA ASN A 71 -1.23 -5.70 15.30
C ASN A 71 -0.08 -4.84 15.86
N ASN A 72 0.28 -3.77 15.16
CA ASN A 72 1.29 -2.81 15.61
C ASN A 72 0.85 -2.09 16.88
N ALA A 73 -0.41 -1.67 16.97
CA ALA A 73 -0.97 -1.03 18.15
C ALA A 73 -0.95 -1.97 19.38
N LYS A 74 -1.33 -3.24 19.19
CA LYS A 74 -1.24 -4.28 20.23
C LYS A 74 0.20 -4.50 20.69
N ALA A 75 1.14 -4.63 19.76
CA ALA A 75 2.55 -4.85 20.07
C ALA A 75 3.15 -3.67 20.85
N MET A 76 2.89 -2.43 20.43
CA MET A 76 3.34 -1.23 21.11
C MET A 76 2.68 -1.11 22.50
N HIS A 77 1.37 -1.29 22.60
CA HIS A 77 0.65 -1.22 23.87
C HIS A 77 1.18 -2.24 24.87
N ALA A 78 1.41 -3.50 24.45
CA ALA A 78 1.95 -4.55 25.31
C ALA A 78 3.35 -4.24 25.87
N GLN A 79 4.14 -3.39 25.22
CA GLN A 79 5.41 -2.92 25.76
C GLN A 79 5.22 -1.70 26.69
N LEU A 80 4.36 -0.76 26.29
CA LEU A 80 4.15 0.48 27.05
C LEU A 80 3.50 0.23 28.43
N VAL A 81 2.59 -0.74 28.56
CA VAL A 81 1.96 -1.08 29.86
C VAL A 81 2.94 -1.67 30.88
N LYS A 82 4.13 -2.11 30.45
CA LYS A 82 5.17 -2.60 31.36
C LYS A 82 6.00 -1.48 31.99
N LEU A 83 5.88 -0.26 31.46
CA LEU A 83 6.64 0.90 31.90
C LEU A 83 5.91 1.62 33.04
N ASP A 84 6.65 2.06 34.04
CA ASP A 84 6.13 2.97 35.06
C ASP A 84 5.95 4.39 34.50
N GLU A 85 5.28 5.26 35.26
CA GLU A 85 4.99 6.63 34.87
C GLU A 85 6.29 7.41 34.51
N ALA A 86 7.35 7.27 35.31
CA ALA A 86 8.61 7.96 35.06
C ALA A 86 9.30 7.50 33.79
N GLN A 87 9.20 6.21 33.46
CA GLN A 87 9.71 5.63 32.22
C GLN A 87 8.92 6.12 31.01
N LEU A 88 7.58 6.16 31.12
CA LEU A 88 6.71 6.70 30.08
C LEU A 88 6.99 8.18 29.79
N ILE A 89 7.23 8.98 30.83
CA ILE A 89 7.60 10.40 30.67
C ILE A 89 8.94 10.51 29.96
N ARG A 90 9.97 9.75 30.39
CA ARG A 90 11.30 9.77 29.72
C ARG A 90 11.21 9.36 28.26
N LEU A 91 10.44 8.31 27.95
CA LEU A 91 10.20 7.89 26.57
C LEU A 91 9.53 9.00 25.75
N THR A 92 8.50 9.65 26.31
CA THR A 92 7.83 10.78 25.67
C THR A 92 8.80 11.93 25.40
N GLN A 93 9.61 12.31 26.40
CA GLN A 93 10.62 13.35 26.24
C GLN A 93 11.66 12.99 25.18
N PHE A 94 12.09 11.73 25.12
CA PHE A 94 13.01 11.27 24.10
C PHE A 94 12.41 11.37 22.70
N ILE A 95 11.15 10.93 22.51
CA ILE A 95 10.47 11.04 21.21
C ILE A 95 10.32 12.51 20.79
N MET A 96 9.91 13.37 21.71
CA MET A 96 9.61 14.77 21.41
C MET A 96 10.86 15.63 21.16
N ASN A 97 11.97 15.33 21.84
CA ASN A 97 13.17 16.19 21.82
C ASN A 97 14.40 15.52 21.23
N GLY A 98 14.44 14.19 21.16
CA GLY A 98 15.60 13.42 20.73
C GLY A 98 15.43 12.71 19.38
N CYS A 99 14.21 12.68 18.83
CA CYS A 99 13.95 12.10 17.52
C CYS A 99 13.90 13.19 16.45
N PHE A 100 14.68 12.99 15.38
CA PHE A 100 14.73 13.91 14.25
C PHE A 100 14.30 13.20 12.97
N VAL A 101 13.58 13.92 12.10
CA VAL A 101 13.19 13.47 10.77
C VAL A 101 13.99 14.24 9.75
N VAL A 102 14.63 13.55 8.81
CA VAL A 102 15.33 14.16 7.68
C VAL A 102 14.41 14.10 6.46
N LEU A 103 14.06 15.26 5.92
CA LEU A 103 13.32 15.37 4.67
C LEU A 103 14.33 15.48 3.51
N VAL A 104 14.31 14.48 2.62
CA VAL A 104 15.12 14.49 1.41
C VAL A 104 14.19 14.70 0.22
N THR A 105 14.43 15.78 -0.52
CA THR A 105 13.68 16.10 -1.75
C THR A 105 14.57 15.88 -2.96
N THR A 106 14.01 15.33 -4.03
CA THR A 106 14.72 15.09 -5.29
C THR A 106 13.94 15.66 -6.46
N PRO A 107 14.62 16.12 -7.53
CA PRO A 107 13.97 16.71 -8.68
C PRO A 107 13.26 15.68 -9.56
N ASP A 108 13.63 14.40 -9.45
CA ASP A 108 13.10 13.34 -10.30
C ASP A 108 12.90 12.01 -9.54
N ILE A 109 12.01 11.17 -10.07
CA ILE A 109 11.63 9.88 -9.48
C ILE A 109 12.80 8.88 -9.51
N ASP A 110 13.67 8.92 -10.51
CA ASP A 110 14.78 7.96 -10.62
C ASP A 110 15.83 8.23 -9.55
N SER A 111 16.12 9.49 -9.25
CA SER A 111 16.97 9.90 -8.12
C SER A 111 16.31 9.55 -6.78
N ALA A 112 15.00 9.76 -6.62
CA ALA A 112 14.25 9.33 -5.45
C ALA A 112 14.38 7.82 -5.22
N TYR A 113 14.20 7.03 -6.25
CA TYR A 113 14.32 5.57 -6.18
C TYR A 113 15.73 5.12 -5.77
N ARG A 114 16.78 5.70 -6.37
CA ARG A 114 18.16 5.36 -6.00
C ARG A 114 18.48 5.70 -4.54
N ILE A 115 18.07 6.88 -4.09
CA ILE A 115 18.29 7.28 -2.69
C ILE A 115 17.52 6.36 -1.76
N PHE A 116 16.25 6.08 -2.10
CA PHE A 116 15.37 5.24 -1.28
C PHE A 116 15.90 3.80 -1.18
N SER A 117 16.32 3.18 -2.29
CA SER A 117 16.85 1.82 -2.29
C SER A 117 18.19 1.69 -1.54
N VAL A 118 19.01 2.75 -1.50
CA VAL A 118 20.27 2.75 -0.73
C VAL A 118 20.00 2.99 0.76
N MET A 119 19.03 3.85 1.10
CA MET A 119 18.75 4.20 2.50
C MET A 119 17.89 3.16 3.23
N ASN A 120 17.15 2.33 2.50
CA ASN A 120 16.11 1.47 3.06
C ASN A 120 16.58 0.04 3.36
N ASP A 121 17.89 -0.17 3.55
CA ASP A 121 18.49 -1.47 3.89
C ASP A 121 17.93 -2.09 5.21
N ARG A 122 17.04 -1.39 5.91
CA ARG A 122 16.45 -1.79 7.21
C ARG A 122 14.95 -1.51 7.38
N GLY A 123 14.21 -1.19 6.30
CA GLY A 123 12.78 -0.83 6.39
C GLY A 123 11.91 -1.60 5.40
N MET A 124 10.63 -1.21 5.28
CA MET A 124 9.77 -1.67 4.18
C MET A 124 10.23 -1.00 2.89
N ASP A 125 10.74 -1.78 1.95
CA ASP A 125 11.15 -1.28 0.65
C ASP A 125 9.99 -0.63 -0.10
N LEU A 126 10.25 0.55 -0.67
CA LEU A 126 9.39 1.11 -1.70
C LEU A 126 9.44 0.16 -2.89
N SER A 127 8.35 -0.55 -3.12
CA SER A 127 8.31 -1.52 -4.21
C SER A 127 8.32 -0.81 -5.57
N ALA A 128 8.76 -1.50 -6.59
CA ALA A 128 8.66 -1.00 -7.96
C ALA A 128 7.21 -0.64 -8.32
N THR A 129 6.22 -1.36 -7.76
CA THR A 129 4.79 -1.10 -7.96
C THR A 129 4.32 0.19 -7.31
N ASP A 130 4.88 0.60 -6.15
CA ASP A 130 4.57 1.90 -5.52
C ASP A 130 5.04 3.06 -6.39
N ILE A 131 6.22 2.93 -7.01
CA ILE A 131 6.76 3.94 -7.93
C ILE A 131 5.92 4.00 -9.20
N LEU A 132 5.57 2.85 -9.76
CA LEU A 132 4.71 2.77 -10.94
C LEU A 132 3.31 3.30 -10.65
N LYS A 133 2.76 3.07 -9.45
CA LYS A 133 1.52 3.70 -8.99
C LYS A 133 1.61 5.22 -9.08
N SER A 134 2.63 5.80 -8.44
CA SER A 134 2.83 7.26 -8.45
C SER A 134 3.02 7.81 -9.86
N LEU A 135 3.77 7.11 -10.73
CA LEU A 135 3.98 7.50 -12.12
C LEU A 135 2.67 7.51 -12.91
N VAL A 136 1.90 6.41 -12.81
CA VAL A 136 0.68 6.22 -13.60
C VAL A 136 -0.46 7.11 -13.09
N THR A 137 -0.74 7.06 -11.78
CA THR A 137 -1.85 7.86 -11.22
C THR A 137 -1.53 9.35 -11.20
N GLY A 138 -0.25 9.74 -11.03
CA GLY A 138 0.21 11.12 -11.11
C GLY A 138 0.08 11.74 -12.51
N ALA A 139 0.05 10.92 -13.56
CA ALA A 139 -0.16 11.37 -14.94
C ALA A 139 -1.66 11.62 -15.28
N ILE A 140 -2.59 11.27 -14.39
CA ILE A 140 -4.01 11.54 -14.57
C ILE A 140 -4.27 13.01 -14.22
N SER A 141 -4.41 13.86 -15.22
CA SER A 141 -4.50 15.32 -15.08
C SER A 141 -5.92 15.89 -15.19
N GLU A 142 -6.94 15.07 -15.45
CA GLU A 142 -8.27 15.57 -15.79
C GLU A 142 -8.98 16.23 -14.60
N THR A 143 -9.02 15.61 -13.43
CA THR A 143 -9.52 16.17 -12.17
C THR A 143 -8.91 15.45 -10.98
N ASN A 144 -8.80 16.12 -9.83
CA ASN A 144 -8.34 15.49 -8.58
C ASN A 144 -9.22 14.29 -8.18
N SER A 145 -10.53 14.39 -8.38
CA SER A 145 -11.48 13.32 -8.10
C SER A 145 -11.24 12.08 -8.98
N LYS A 146 -10.89 12.27 -10.25
CA LYS A 146 -10.60 11.17 -11.16
C LYS A 146 -9.26 10.52 -10.83
N GLN A 147 -8.26 11.30 -10.49
CA GLN A 147 -6.98 10.80 -10.01
C GLN A 147 -7.14 9.96 -8.73
N GLU A 148 -7.92 10.47 -7.78
CA GLU A 148 -8.23 9.76 -6.54
C GLU A 148 -8.98 8.45 -6.80
N PHE A 149 -9.98 8.45 -7.69
CA PHE A 149 -10.71 7.25 -8.09
C PHE A 149 -9.77 6.16 -8.63
N TYR A 150 -8.85 6.51 -9.54
CA TYR A 150 -7.93 5.52 -10.11
C TYR A 150 -6.81 5.13 -9.15
N THR A 151 -6.43 6.00 -8.23
CA THR A 151 -5.52 5.66 -7.14
C THR A 151 -6.15 4.60 -6.22
N ASN A 152 -7.41 4.80 -5.82
CA ASN A 152 -8.15 3.84 -5.03
C ASN A 152 -8.36 2.51 -5.78
N LYS A 153 -8.70 2.58 -7.08
CA LYS A 153 -8.82 1.39 -7.93
C LYS A 153 -7.53 0.57 -8.00
N TRP A 154 -6.37 1.24 -8.13
CA TRP A 154 -5.06 0.57 -8.09
C TRP A 154 -4.84 -0.12 -6.74
N GLU A 155 -5.13 0.57 -5.65
CA GLU A 155 -5.00 0.02 -4.29
C GLU A 155 -5.93 -1.17 -4.05
N ASP A 156 -7.16 -1.13 -4.59
CA ASP A 156 -8.10 -2.24 -4.51
C ASP A 156 -7.59 -3.48 -5.26
N LEU A 157 -6.98 -3.29 -6.44
CA LEU A 157 -6.37 -4.39 -7.19
C LEU A 157 -5.15 -4.99 -6.47
N GLU A 158 -4.32 -4.14 -5.83
CA GLU A 158 -3.19 -4.60 -5.01
C GLU A 158 -3.69 -5.40 -3.79
N GLU A 159 -4.76 -4.92 -3.14
CA GLU A 159 -5.35 -5.56 -1.97
C GLU A 159 -6.03 -6.90 -2.32
N GLU A 160 -6.63 -7.01 -3.51
CA GLU A 160 -7.31 -8.22 -3.99
C GLU A 160 -6.36 -9.43 -4.04
N ILE A 161 -5.13 -9.26 -4.52
CA ILE A 161 -4.17 -10.37 -4.69
C ILE A 161 -3.00 -10.34 -3.71
N GLY A 162 -2.86 -9.25 -2.96
CA GLY A 162 -1.77 -9.01 -2.01
C GLY A 162 -0.50 -8.46 -2.67
N ARG A 163 0.26 -7.69 -1.89
CA ARG A 163 1.41 -6.91 -2.36
C ARG A 163 2.49 -7.73 -3.09
N GLU A 164 2.81 -8.91 -2.57
CA GLU A 164 3.83 -9.78 -3.17
C GLU A 164 3.40 -10.29 -4.56
N ARG A 165 2.18 -10.83 -4.64
CA ARG A 165 1.60 -11.32 -5.90
C ARG A 165 1.40 -10.18 -6.90
N PHE A 166 1.04 -8.98 -6.44
CA PHE A 166 0.91 -7.81 -7.28
C PHE A 166 2.25 -7.40 -7.90
N GLY A 167 3.34 -7.44 -7.12
CA GLY A 167 4.70 -7.25 -7.64
C GLY A 167 5.08 -8.29 -8.71
N ALA A 168 4.75 -9.56 -8.48
CA ALA A 168 4.98 -10.63 -9.46
C ALA A 168 4.16 -10.42 -10.74
N LEU A 169 2.89 -9.98 -10.62
CA LEU A 169 2.05 -9.65 -11.76
C LEU A 169 2.69 -8.58 -12.67
N PHE A 170 3.29 -7.54 -12.10
CA PHE A 170 4.00 -6.52 -12.88
C PHE A 170 5.18 -7.10 -13.66
N ALA A 171 5.91 -8.07 -13.10
CA ALA A 171 6.94 -8.79 -13.84
C ALA A 171 6.37 -9.57 -15.03
N HIS A 172 5.19 -10.17 -14.87
CA HIS A 172 4.48 -10.87 -15.96
C HIS A 172 3.96 -9.91 -17.03
N ILE A 173 3.34 -8.78 -16.63
CA ILE A 173 2.90 -7.73 -17.57
C ILE A 173 4.09 -7.22 -18.37
N ARG A 174 5.24 -6.94 -17.72
CA ARG A 174 6.45 -6.54 -18.40
C ARG A 174 6.88 -7.55 -19.47
N MET A 175 6.87 -8.84 -19.14
CA MET A 175 7.23 -9.90 -20.08
C MET A 175 6.27 -9.95 -21.28
N ILE A 176 4.97 -9.79 -21.05
CA ILE A 176 3.94 -9.78 -22.11
C ILE A 176 4.14 -8.59 -23.05
N GLU A 177 4.36 -7.40 -22.51
CA GLU A 177 4.47 -6.17 -23.29
C GLU A 177 5.82 -6.09 -24.03
N MET A 178 6.92 -6.44 -23.40
CA MET A 178 8.26 -6.35 -24.00
C MET A 178 8.61 -7.53 -24.90
N ARG A 179 8.04 -8.72 -24.64
CA ARG A 179 8.37 -9.98 -25.35
C ARG A 179 9.86 -10.30 -25.36
N ALA A 180 10.58 -9.86 -24.36
CA ALA A 180 12.02 -10.03 -24.23
C ALA A 180 12.41 -10.13 -22.76
N LYS A 181 13.54 -10.82 -22.47
CA LYS A 181 14.13 -10.81 -21.13
C LYS A 181 14.60 -9.39 -20.80
N SER A 182 14.20 -8.91 -19.63
CA SER A 182 14.65 -7.61 -19.13
C SER A 182 16.17 -7.61 -18.90
N ARG A 183 16.78 -6.47 -19.22
CA ARG A 183 18.19 -6.16 -18.92
C ARG A 183 18.32 -4.97 -17.96
N SER A 184 17.20 -4.41 -17.51
CA SER A 184 17.13 -3.25 -16.62
C SER A 184 16.17 -3.51 -15.46
N ASN A 185 16.03 -2.56 -14.54
CA ASN A 185 15.05 -2.66 -13.46
C ASN A 185 13.61 -2.46 -13.99
N MET A 186 12.64 -2.95 -13.23
CA MET A 186 11.22 -2.92 -13.61
C MET A 186 10.71 -1.50 -13.92
N VAL A 187 11.04 -0.52 -13.07
CA VAL A 187 10.58 0.87 -13.25
C VAL A 187 11.12 1.46 -14.55
N SER A 188 12.39 1.22 -14.85
CA SER A 188 13.02 1.69 -16.08
C SER A 188 12.39 1.06 -17.34
N ASP A 189 12.07 -0.24 -17.29
CA ASP A 189 11.41 -0.93 -18.39
C ASP A 189 10.02 -0.35 -18.66
N PHE A 190 9.23 -0.11 -17.60
CA PHE A 190 7.92 0.50 -17.74
C PHE A 190 8.02 1.93 -18.29
N LYS A 191 8.89 2.79 -17.75
CA LYS A 191 9.08 4.17 -18.21
C LYS A 191 9.55 4.27 -19.65
N ASN A 192 10.50 3.41 -20.07
CA ASN A 192 11.14 3.56 -21.37
C ASN A 192 10.43 2.80 -22.48
N HIS A 193 9.78 1.68 -22.18
CA HIS A 193 9.22 0.77 -23.19
C HIS A 193 7.69 0.70 -23.12
N ILE A 194 7.10 0.50 -21.95
CA ILE A 194 5.64 0.29 -21.79
C ILE A 194 4.92 1.62 -21.76
N LYS A 195 5.49 2.63 -21.07
CA LYS A 195 5.03 4.02 -20.98
C LYS A 195 3.56 4.16 -20.55
N PRO A 196 3.17 3.52 -19.43
CA PRO A 196 1.78 3.54 -18.98
C PRO A 196 1.28 4.95 -18.63
N GLU A 197 2.18 5.88 -18.32
CA GLU A 197 1.87 7.28 -18.02
C GLU A 197 1.30 8.05 -19.23
N LEU A 198 1.52 7.58 -20.44
CA LEU A 198 0.95 8.22 -21.63
C LEU A 198 -0.56 7.95 -21.78
N TYR A 199 -1.01 6.80 -21.30
CA TYR A 199 -2.42 6.38 -21.33
C TYR A 199 -2.79 5.72 -19.99
N PRO A 200 -2.75 6.47 -18.87
CA PRO A 200 -2.81 5.88 -17.52
C PRO A 200 -4.13 5.17 -17.24
N ILE A 201 -5.24 5.73 -17.69
CA ILE A 201 -6.58 5.16 -17.51
C ILE A 201 -6.71 3.85 -18.31
N ASP A 202 -6.30 3.87 -19.58
CA ASP A 202 -6.32 2.69 -20.43
C ASP A 202 -5.45 1.56 -19.85
N PHE A 203 -4.28 1.91 -19.34
CA PHE A 203 -3.41 0.94 -18.67
C PHE A 203 -4.08 0.28 -17.47
N ILE A 204 -4.74 1.07 -16.60
CA ILE A 204 -5.41 0.55 -15.41
C ILE A 204 -6.65 -0.27 -15.80
N ASP A 205 -7.48 0.24 -16.70
CA ASP A 205 -8.76 -0.37 -17.04
C ASP A 205 -8.62 -1.60 -17.96
N ASN A 206 -7.77 -1.50 -18.97
CA ASN A 206 -7.71 -2.49 -20.05
C ASN A 206 -6.50 -3.44 -19.97
N LYS A 207 -5.54 -3.17 -19.05
CA LYS A 207 -4.40 -4.07 -18.82
C LYS A 207 -4.34 -4.52 -17.37
N LEU A 208 -4.13 -3.61 -16.42
CA LEU A 208 -3.89 -3.98 -15.03
C LEU A 208 -5.11 -4.71 -14.43
N THR A 209 -6.32 -4.15 -14.59
CA THR A 209 -7.55 -4.74 -14.03
C THR A 209 -7.82 -6.16 -14.56
N PRO A 210 -7.86 -6.41 -15.88
CA PRO A 210 -8.12 -7.76 -16.37
C PRO A 210 -7.00 -8.74 -16.02
N TYR A 211 -5.73 -8.32 -16.08
CA TYR A 211 -4.61 -9.19 -15.70
C TYR A 211 -4.61 -9.54 -14.20
N THR A 212 -5.00 -8.61 -13.31
CA THR A 212 -5.14 -8.91 -11.88
C THR A 212 -6.17 -10.00 -11.65
N ARG A 213 -7.36 -9.87 -12.24
CA ARG A 213 -8.44 -10.87 -12.11
C ARG A 213 -8.04 -12.24 -12.64
N ILE A 214 -7.46 -12.28 -13.84
CA ILE A 214 -7.02 -13.54 -14.45
C ILE A 214 -5.89 -14.16 -13.62
N TYR A 215 -4.98 -13.36 -13.07
CA TYR A 215 -3.89 -13.85 -12.24
C TYR A 215 -4.41 -14.45 -10.92
N SER A 216 -5.40 -13.82 -10.30
CA SER A 216 -6.09 -14.39 -9.13
C SER A 216 -6.76 -15.72 -9.49
N GLU A 217 -7.53 -15.80 -10.59
CA GLU A 217 -8.15 -17.03 -11.06
C GLU A 217 -7.12 -18.16 -11.32
N ILE A 218 -5.96 -17.82 -11.87
CA ILE A 218 -4.86 -18.79 -12.10
C ILE A 218 -4.31 -19.32 -10.78
N LEU A 219 -3.99 -18.43 -9.85
CA LEU A 219 -3.38 -18.80 -8.56
C LEU A 219 -4.33 -19.59 -7.67
N ASP A 220 -5.60 -19.22 -7.68
CA ASP A 220 -6.63 -19.84 -6.86
C ASP A 220 -7.32 -21.04 -7.56
N GLN A 221 -6.91 -21.38 -8.79
CA GLN A 221 -7.50 -22.41 -9.64
C GLN A 221 -9.03 -22.26 -9.75
N SER A 222 -9.48 -21.05 -9.88
CA SER A 222 -10.90 -20.65 -9.88
C SER A 222 -11.38 -20.12 -11.24
N PHE A 223 -10.69 -20.48 -12.32
CA PHE A 223 -11.07 -20.07 -13.67
C PHE A 223 -12.49 -20.52 -13.97
N CYS A 224 -13.31 -19.58 -14.45
CA CYS A 224 -14.72 -19.80 -14.76
C CYS A 224 -14.96 -19.64 -16.26
N SER A 225 -15.51 -20.70 -16.89
CA SER A 225 -15.98 -20.70 -18.28
C SER A 225 -17.17 -21.63 -18.42
N GLN A 226 -17.92 -21.49 -19.52
CA GLN A 226 -19.07 -22.35 -19.81
C GLN A 226 -18.62 -23.80 -20.09
N GLU A 227 -17.48 -23.97 -20.73
CA GLU A 227 -16.92 -25.26 -21.09
C GLU A 227 -15.49 -25.42 -20.56
N HIS A 228 -15.07 -26.63 -20.27
CA HIS A 228 -13.71 -27.01 -19.89
C HIS A 228 -13.14 -26.35 -18.63
N ALA A 229 -13.95 -25.66 -17.79
CA ALA A 229 -13.48 -25.04 -16.55
C ALA A 229 -12.76 -26.02 -15.62
N TYR A 230 -13.28 -27.23 -15.50
CA TYR A 230 -12.67 -28.30 -14.69
C TYR A 230 -11.28 -28.70 -15.19
N ASP A 231 -11.14 -28.94 -16.49
CA ASP A 231 -9.87 -29.38 -17.08
C ASP A 231 -8.80 -28.27 -17.03
N ILE A 232 -9.24 -27.02 -17.23
CA ILE A 232 -8.37 -25.84 -17.10
C ILE A 232 -7.88 -25.70 -15.66
N ASN A 233 -8.79 -25.73 -14.67
CA ASN A 233 -8.42 -25.59 -13.27
C ASN A 233 -7.52 -26.75 -12.79
N ARG A 234 -7.76 -27.97 -13.27
CA ARG A 234 -6.90 -29.11 -13.03
C ARG A 234 -5.49 -28.91 -13.61
N SER A 235 -5.40 -28.33 -14.80
CA SER A 235 -4.10 -28.02 -15.43
C SER A 235 -3.38 -26.92 -14.66
N LEU A 236 -4.08 -25.86 -14.26
CA LEU A 236 -3.55 -24.78 -13.43
C LEU A 236 -3.06 -25.30 -12.08
N PHE A 237 -3.78 -26.22 -11.46
CA PHE A 237 -3.38 -26.88 -10.22
C PHE A 237 -2.00 -27.58 -10.33
N TRP A 238 -1.72 -28.24 -11.45
CA TRP A 238 -0.42 -28.87 -11.64
C TRP A 238 0.66 -27.85 -12.03
N LEU A 239 0.33 -26.88 -12.86
CA LEU A 239 1.26 -25.82 -13.27
C LEU A 239 1.74 -24.96 -12.10
N THR A 240 0.87 -24.61 -11.17
CA THR A 240 1.25 -23.82 -9.99
C THR A 240 2.15 -24.57 -8.99
N ARG A 241 2.35 -25.89 -9.16
CA ARG A 241 3.25 -26.73 -8.35
C ARG A 241 4.62 -26.96 -8.98
N ILE A 242 4.80 -26.50 -10.21
CA ILE A 242 6.09 -26.53 -10.86
C ILE A 242 6.90 -25.34 -10.33
N ASP A 243 8.16 -25.56 -9.98
CA ASP A 243 9.09 -24.51 -9.54
C ASP A 243 9.59 -23.70 -10.76
N ASN A 244 8.65 -23.13 -11.50
CA ASN A 244 8.87 -22.28 -12.66
C ASN A 244 7.61 -21.46 -12.95
N ASN A 245 7.76 -20.17 -13.18
CA ASN A 245 6.67 -19.24 -13.49
C ASN A 245 6.68 -18.76 -14.96
N ASP A 246 7.53 -19.32 -15.83
CA ASP A 246 7.65 -18.90 -17.23
C ASP A 246 6.39 -19.16 -18.08
N TRP A 247 5.53 -20.04 -17.61
CA TRP A 247 4.23 -20.35 -18.22
C TRP A 247 3.15 -19.28 -17.90
N VAL A 248 3.32 -18.50 -16.83
CA VAL A 248 2.30 -17.53 -16.39
C VAL A 248 2.06 -16.40 -17.39
N PRO A 249 3.09 -15.71 -17.93
CA PRO A 249 2.87 -14.65 -18.92
C PRO A 249 2.10 -15.10 -20.16
N PRO A 250 2.44 -16.21 -20.82
CA PRO A 250 1.66 -16.69 -21.98
C PRO A 250 0.24 -17.12 -21.59
N ALA A 251 0.02 -17.72 -20.40
CA ALA A 251 -1.31 -18.08 -19.92
C ALA A 251 -2.17 -16.83 -19.66
N LEU A 252 -1.64 -15.82 -18.99
CA LEU A 252 -2.30 -14.52 -18.78
C LEU A 252 -2.70 -13.87 -20.10
N TYR A 253 -1.76 -13.80 -21.06
CA TYR A 253 -2.00 -13.18 -22.35
C TYR A 253 -3.09 -13.94 -23.13
N PHE A 254 -3.00 -15.27 -23.16
CA PHE A 254 -3.96 -16.11 -23.88
C PHE A 254 -5.37 -15.98 -23.30
N ILE A 255 -5.50 -16.13 -21.99
CA ILE A 255 -6.80 -16.01 -21.31
C ILE A 255 -7.41 -14.61 -21.54
N ASN A 256 -6.61 -13.54 -21.37
CA ASN A 256 -7.10 -12.18 -21.59
C ASN A 256 -7.57 -11.92 -23.02
N LYS A 257 -7.00 -12.62 -24.00
CA LYS A 257 -7.34 -12.41 -25.41
C LYS A 257 -8.57 -13.22 -25.84
N PHE A 258 -8.83 -14.36 -25.24
CA PHE A 258 -9.81 -15.33 -25.72
C PHE A 258 -10.96 -15.59 -24.74
N LYS A 259 -10.94 -14.99 -23.53
CA LYS A 259 -12.03 -14.99 -22.56
C LYS A 259 -13.01 -13.86 -22.87
#